data_5f48a91b2fd6dbdaff8b6f38fc1f54c0
#
_entry.id   5f48a91b2fd6dbdaff8b6f38fc1f54c0
#
_cell.length_a   1.000
_cell.length_b   1.000
_cell.length_c   1.000
_cell.angle_alpha   90.00
_cell.angle_beta   90.00
_cell.angle_gamma   90.00
#
_symmetry.space_group_name_H-M   'P 1'
#
loop_
_entity.id
_entity.type
_entity.pdbx_description
1 polymer ?
#
loop_
_entity_poly.entity_id
_entity_poly.type
_entity_poly.pdbx_seq_one_letter_code
_entity_poly.pdbx_strand_id
1 'polypeptide(L)'
;MAAYNQEKVKWHGTIAAIQPRTRVWRYLTDNRTHYHIGYNLFLDGSANGLDGRFSVAISEKQQQGGGFRIGDIVQGTAWTKQYPEREYADYYRAGALKQIKTAVDTAETTGPPWITVPPNMSIYEARGARMLSQSLWKTKCFQCVWAAMANVEIMWDFDKGISKYRFESFCYGPKSCRLYKMGRPRAVPYKGRGSSLDEGWLDDLCTESRGYDE
;
A
#
# COMPACT_ATOMS: atom_id res chain seq x y z
N MET A 1 -2.62 23.24 4.09
CA MET A 1 -3.45 22.07 4.48
C MET A 1 -3.78 22.16 5.95
N ALA A 2 -5.04 21.97 6.34
CA ALA A 2 -5.42 21.93 7.75
C ALA A 2 -4.99 20.58 8.35
N ALA A 3 -4.29 20.62 9.49
CA ALA A 3 -3.98 19.43 10.26
C ALA A 3 -5.21 19.08 11.13
N TYR A 4 -5.60 17.81 11.13
CA TYR A 4 -6.65 17.33 12.01
C TYR A 4 -6.07 16.96 13.38
N ASN A 5 -6.85 17.15 14.44
CA ASN A 5 -6.49 16.66 15.75
C ASN A 5 -6.38 15.13 15.70
N GLN A 6 -5.29 14.61 16.24
CA GLN A 6 -5.07 13.18 16.31
C GLN A 6 -5.69 12.61 17.58
N GLU A 7 -6.42 11.53 17.43
CA GLU A 7 -7.00 10.78 18.54
C GLU A 7 -6.36 9.39 18.60
N LYS A 8 -6.05 8.95 19.82
CA LYS A 8 -5.59 7.58 20.05
C LYS A 8 -6.80 6.67 20.19
N VAL A 9 -6.88 5.66 19.34
CA VAL A 9 -7.95 4.69 19.29
C VAL A 9 -7.50 3.31 19.73
N LYS A 10 -8.38 2.54 20.35
CA LYS A 10 -8.22 1.09 20.53
C LYS A 10 -8.94 0.40 19.39
N TRP A 11 -8.33 -0.66 18.90
CA TRP A 11 -8.90 -1.44 17.80
C TRP A 11 -8.64 -2.94 17.99
N HIS A 12 -9.48 -3.76 17.41
CA HIS A 12 -9.32 -5.20 17.28
C HIS A 12 -10.03 -5.68 16.02
N GLY A 13 -9.57 -6.77 15.46
CA GLY A 13 -10.20 -7.33 14.25
C GLY A 13 -9.44 -8.52 13.68
N THR A 14 -10.06 -9.15 12.69
CA THR A 14 -9.48 -10.22 11.88
C THR A 14 -8.77 -9.60 10.68
N ILE A 15 -7.55 -10.02 10.42
CA ILE A 15 -6.78 -9.54 9.26
C ILE A 15 -7.40 -10.09 7.98
N ALA A 16 -7.92 -9.22 7.15
CA ALA A 16 -8.48 -9.53 5.84
C ALA A 16 -7.46 -9.45 4.71
N ALA A 17 -6.45 -8.57 4.84
CA ALA A 17 -5.35 -8.43 3.89
C ALA A 17 -4.14 -7.76 4.56
N ILE A 18 -2.94 -8.05 4.04
CA ILE A 18 -1.69 -7.36 4.42
C ILE A 18 -1.02 -6.91 3.13
N GLN A 19 -0.76 -5.64 3.00
CA GLN A 19 -0.14 -5.08 1.79
C GLN A 19 1.04 -4.17 2.16
N PRO A 20 2.06 -4.02 1.29
CA PRO A 20 3.14 -3.08 1.52
C PRO A 20 2.59 -1.66 1.57
N ARG A 21 3.06 -0.91 2.55
CA ARG A 21 2.78 0.51 2.68
C ARG A 21 3.89 1.29 2.02
N THR A 22 3.53 2.02 0.97
CA THR A 22 4.47 2.73 0.12
C THR A 22 4.04 4.18 -0.06
N ARG A 23 4.98 5.09 -0.01
CA ARG A 23 4.85 6.47 -0.47
C ARG A 23 5.54 6.58 -1.81
N VAL A 24 4.92 7.25 -2.76
CA VAL A 24 5.46 7.45 -4.11
C VAL A 24 5.63 8.93 -4.37
N TRP A 25 6.79 9.31 -4.86
CA TRP A 25 7.05 10.64 -5.39
C TRP A 25 7.00 10.60 -6.92
N ARG A 26 6.28 11.55 -7.48
CA ARG A 26 6.20 11.76 -8.94
C ARG A 26 6.65 13.15 -9.30
N TYR A 27 7.57 13.21 -10.22
CA TYR A 27 8.04 14.43 -10.85
C TYR A 27 7.43 14.58 -12.25
N LEU A 28 7.50 15.77 -12.80
CA LEU A 28 7.10 16.10 -14.17
C LEU A 28 7.81 15.29 -15.25
N THR A 29 9.03 14.89 -14.95
CA THR A 29 9.95 14.22 -15.85
C THR A 29 9.93 12.71 -15.69
N ASP A 30 8.89 12.15 -15.08
CA ASP A 30 8.54 10.73 -15.15
C ASP A 30 9.23 9.77 -14.22
N ASN A 31 9.94 10.28 -13.22
CA ASN A 31 10.49 9.41 -12.19
C ASN A 31 9.44 9.16 -11.10
N ARG A 32 9.14 7.88 -10.89
CA ARG A 32 8.42 7.40 -9.71
C ARG A 32 9.45 6.85 -8.73
N THR A 33 9.57 7.50 -7.57
CA THR A 33 10.39 6.98 -6.49
C THR A 33 9.48 6.38 -5.42
N HIS A 34 9.66 5.10 -5.13
CA HIS A 34 8.90 4.36 -4.14
C HIS A 34 9.68 4.27 -2.83
N TYR A 35 9.05 4.70 -1.72
CA TYR A 35 9.57 4.56 -0.37
C TYR A 35 8.73 3.54 0.39
N HIS A 36 9.33 2.41 0.75
CA HIS A 36 8.69 1.35 1.51
C HIS A 36 8.81 1.65 3.00
N ILE A 37 7.68 1.76 3.69
CA ILE A 37 7.60 2.25 5.07
C ILE A 37 6.87 1.30 6.02
N GLY A 38 6.69 0.07 5.64
CA GLY A 38 6.03 -0.98 6.41
C GLY A 38 4.83 -1.58 5.70
N TYR A 39 3.77 -1.89 6.45
CA TYR A 39 2.60 -2.58 5.91
C TYR A 39 1.31 -1.89 6.33
N ASN A 40 0.26 -2.08 5.54
CA ASN A 40 -1.12 -1.81 5.91
C ASN A 40 -1.81 -3.14 6.24
N LEU A 41 -2.26 -3.29 7.48
CA LEU A 41 -3.18 -4.34 7.88
C LEU A 41 -4.60 -3.86 7.56
N PHE A 42 -5.33 -4.58 6.73
CA PHE A 42 -6.76 -4.38 6.52
C PHE A 42 -7.50 -5.35 7.43
N LEU A 43 -8.40 -4.83 8.25
CA LEU A 43 -9.05 -5.58 9.31
C LEU A 43 -10.57 -5.49 9.18
N ASP A 44 -11.24 -6.59 9.42
CA ASP A 44 -12.66 -6.64 9.68
C ASP A 44 -12.86 -6.74 11.21
N GLY A 45 -13.44 -5.73 11.84
CA GLY A 45 -13.54 -5.67 13.30
C GLY A 45 -14.03 -4.32 13.80
N SER A 46 -13.53 -3.89 14.93
CA SER A 46 -13.93 -2.64 15.58
C SER A 46 -12.76 -1.71 15.87
N ALA A 47 -12.93 -0.44 15.58
CA ALA A 47 -12.01 0.62 15.94
C ALA A 47 -12.78 1.75 16.64
N ASN A 48 -12.38 2.08 17.86
CA ASN A 48 -13.05 3.08 18.70
C ASN A 48 -14.57 2.84 18.86
N GLY A 49 -14.99 1.56 18.95
CA GLY A 49 -16.38 1.18 19.08
C GLY A 49 -17.22 1.19 17.80
N LEU A 50 -16.61 1.49 16.66
CA LEU A 50 -17.25 1.44 15.34
C LEU A 50 -16.85 0.17 14.61
N ASP A 51 -17.82 -0.68 14.31
CA ASP A 51 -17.61 -1.93 13.58
C ASP A 51 -17.54 -1.68 12.08
N GLY A 52 -16.67 -2.44 11.42
CA GLY A 52 -16.50 -2.39 9.97
C GLY A 52 -15.10 -2.77 9.49
N ARG A 53 -14.86 -2.51 8.22
CA ARG A 53 -13.51 -2.67 7.63
C ARG A 53 -12.73 -1.38 7.79
N PHE A 54 -11.53 -1.51 8.34
CA PHE A 54 -10.59 -0.41 8.50
C PHE A 54 -9.15 -0.89 8.25
N SER A 55 -8.22 0.04 8.20
CA SER A 55 -6.80 -0.26 7.97
C SER A 55 -5.89 0.40 9.00
N VAL A 56 -4.87 -0.34 9.42
CA VAL A 56 -3.86 0.11 10.39
C VAL A 56 -2.48 -0.02 9.78
N ALA A 57 -1.74 1.07 9.78
CA ALA A 57 -0.34 1.09 9.36
C ALA A 57 0.58 0.56 10.46
N ILE A 58 1.38 -0.44 10.13
CA ILE A 58 2.42 -1.02 10.99
C ILE A 58 3.80 -0.89 10.35
N SER A 59 4.85 -0.92 11.17
CA SER A 59 6.23 -0.95 10.69
C SER A 59 6.65 -2.35 10.25
N GLU A 60 7.72 -2.44 9.48
CA GLU A 60 8.35 -3.71 9.12
C GLU A 60 8.77 -4.51 10.36
N LYS A 61 9.37 -3.85 11.36
CA LYS A 61 9.75 -4.48 12.62
C LYS A 61 8.56 -5.11 13.35
N GLN A 62 7.39 -4.45 13.31
CA GLN A 62 6.17 -4.99 13.92
C GLN A 62 5.67 -6.22 13.16
N GLN A 63 5.73 -6.21 11.83
CA GLN A 63 5.37 -7.38 11.02
C GLN A 63 6.34 -8.55 11.25
N GLN A 64 7.63 -8.29 11.26
CA GLN A 64 8.65 -9.31 11.53
C GLN A 64 8.51 -9.93 12.93
N GLY A 65 8.29 -9.09 13.94
CA GLY A 65 8.12 -9.56 15.33
C GLY A 65 6.79 -10.27 15.57
N GLY A 66 5.73 -9.92 14.83
CA GLY A 66 4.39 -10.49 14.99
C GLY A 66 4.12 -11.67 14.04
N GLY A 67 4.78 -11.74 12.89
CA GLY A 67 4.54 -12.76 11.88
C GLY A 67 3.09 -12.81 11.40
N PHE A 68 2.42 -11.65 11.36
CA PHE A 68 0.97 -11.56 11.09
C PHE A 68 0.61 -12.13 9.72
N ARG A 69 -0.54 -12.82 9.69
CA ARG A 69 -1.11 -13.47 8.50
C ARG A 69 -2.57 -13.10 8.33
N ILE A 70 -3.09 -13.28 7.14
CA ILE A 70 -4.53 -13.19 6.88
C ILE A 70 -5.26 -14.22 7.74
N GLY A 71 -6.36 -13.78 8.38
CA GLY A 71 -7.15 -14.60 9.29
C GLY A 71 -6.73 -14.51 10.76
N ASP A 72 -5.56 -13.96 11.08
CA ASP A 72 -5.19 -13.71 12.48
C ASP A 72 -6.14 -12.70 13.11
N ILE A 73 -6.47 -12.93 14.40
CA ILE A 73 -7.19 -11.95 15.22
C ILE A 73 -6.15 -11.17 16.00
N VAL A 74 -6.15 -9.87 15.81
CA VAL A 74 -5.18 -8.94 16.40
C VAL A 74 -5.87 -7.77 17.08
N GLN A 75 -5.18 -7.16 18.02
CA GLN A 75 -5.63 -5.93 18.67
C GLN A 75 -4.46 -4.98 18.92
N GLY A 76 -4.78 -3.73 19.14
CA GLY A 76 -3.78 -2.73 19.47
C GLY A 76 -4.35 -1.35 19.71
N THR A 77 -3.46 -0.38 19.72
CA THR A 77 -3.80 1.05 19.70
C THR A 77 -3.20 1.68 18.44
N ALA A 78 -3.80 2.75 17.97
CA ALA A 78 -3.27 3.52 16.85
C ALA A 78 -3.78 4.97 16.95
N TRP A 79 -3.36 5.81 16.03
CA TRP A 79 -3.76 7.21 15.96
C TRP A 79 -4.52 7.48 14.66
N THR A 80 -5.53 8.33 14.72
CA THR A 80 -6.22 8.83 13.52
C THR A 80 -5.27 9.64 12.64
N LYS A 81 -5.58 9.75 11.35
CA LYS A 81 -4.76 10.52 10.38
C LYS A 81 -4.71 11.99 10.75
N GLN A 82 -3.52 12.56 10.71
CA GLN A 82 -3.33 14.01 10.78
C GLN A 82 -3.57 14.68 9.43
N TYR A 83 -3.15 14.02 8.35
CA TYR A 83 -3.27 14.50 6.97
C TYR A 83 -3.90 13.39 6.10
N PRO A 84 -5.25 13.33 6.00
CA PRO A 84 -5.95 12.24 5.32
C PRO A 84 -5.52 12.04 3.86
N GLU A 85 -5.14 13.10 3.17
CA GLU A 85 -4.68 13.04 1.78
C GLU A 85 -3.28 12.41 1.62
N ARG A 86 -2.50 12.32 2.71
CA ARG A 86 -1.14 11.78 2.73
C ARG A 86 -1.04 10.36 3.24
N GLU A 87 -2.12 9.80 3.77
CA GLU A 87 -2.14 8.48 4.36
C GLU A 87 -3.32 7.67 3.87
N TYR A 88 -3.02 6.53 3.27
CA TYR A 88 -4.08 5.62 2.85
C TYR A 88 -4.69 4.86 4.04
N ALA A 89 -3.86 4.36 4.96
CA ALA A 89 -4.35 3.70 6.16
C ALA A 89 -5.27 4.62 6.98
N ASP A 90 -6.32 4.08 7.58
CA ASP A 90 -7.23 4.84 8.43
C ASP A 90 -6.57 5.25 9.73
N TYR A 91 -5.72 4.37 10.25
CA TYR A 91 -4.98 4.57 11.48
C TYR A 91 -3.50 4.28 11.28
N TYR A 92 -2.63 4.98 12.00
CA TYR A 92 -1.19 4.81 11.93
C TYR A 92 -0.53 4.94 13.31
N ARG A 93 0.81 4.75 13.38
CA ARG A 93 1.55 4.66 14.64
C ARG A 93 0.97 3.58 15.56
N ALA A 94 0.79 2.39 15.02
CA ALA A 94 0.29 1.25 15.79
C ALA A 94 1.19 0.96 17.00
N GLY A 95 0.56 0.75 18.15
CA GLY A 95 1.23 0.40 19.40
C GLY A 95 0.47 -0.67 20.17
N ALA A 96 1.09 -1.25 21.20
CA ALA A 96 0.50 -2.31 22.01
C ALA A 96 -0.10 -3.46 21.18
N LEU A 97 0.56 -3.79 20.08
CA LEU A 97 0.11 -4.79 19.11
C LEU A 97 0.18 -6.18 19.73
N LYS A 98 -0.93 -6.92 19.70
CA LYS A 98 -1.03 -8.29 20.23
C LYS A 98 -1.80 -9.17 19.26
N GLN A 99 -1.27 -10.34 18.97
CA GLN A 99 -1.99 -11.41 18.31
C GLN A 99 -2.81 -12.16 19.36
N ILE A 100 -4.11 -12.17 19.19
CA ILE A 100 -5.07 -12.82 20.12
C ILE A 100 -5.29 -14.26 19.70
N LYS A 101 -5.35 -14.50 18.38
CA LYS A 101 -5.53 -15.84 17.82
C LYS A 101 -4.81 -15.91 16.49
N THR A 102 -4.04 -16.97 16.32
CA THR A 102 -3.43 -17.32 15.04
C THR A 102 -4.45 -17.99 14.15
N ALA A 103 -4.47 -17.64 12.88
CA ALA A 103 -5.29 -18.34 11.90
C ALA A 103 -4.88 -19.82 11.81
N VAL A 104 -5.86 -20.70 11.87
CA VAL A 104 -5.65 -22.12 11.61
C VAL A 104 -5.80 -22.31 10.10
N ASP A 105 -4.75 -22.79 9.43
CA ASP A 105 -4.76 -23.15 8.00
C ASP A 105 -5.21 -22.05 7.02
N THR A 106 -4.51 -20.93 7.01
CA THR A 106 -4.53 -20.09 5.81
C THR A 106 -3.73 -20.80 4.72
N ALA A 107 -4.42 -21.48 3.79
CA ALA A 107 -3.78 -22.10 2.65
C ALA A 107 -3.02 -21.01 1.85
N GLU A 108 -1.70 -21.10 1.87
CA GLU A 108 -0.86 -20.26 1.00
C GLU A 108 -1.18 -20.58 -0.45
N THR A 109 -1.40 -19.57 -1.26
CA THR A 109 -1.70 -19.78 -2.67
C THR A 109 -0.41 -19.87 -3.49
N THR A 110 -0.32 -20.86 -4.35
CA THR A 110 0.81 -21.06 -5.28
C THR A 110 0.72 -20.18 -6.55
N GLY A 111 -0.34 -19.39 -6.68
CA GLY A 111 -0.59 -18.52 -7.83
C GLY A 111 -1.40 -17.27 -7.45
N PRO A 112 -1.64 -16.38 -8.43
CA PRO A 112 -2.32 -15.12 -8.16
C PRO A 112 -3.83 -15.30 -7.83
N PRO A 113 -4.36 -14.57 -6.84
CA PRO A 113 -3.63 -13.66 -5.95
C PRO A 113 -2.75 -14.42 -4.95
N TRP A 114 -1.51 -13.98 -4.73
CA TRP A 114 -0.63 -14.59 -3.74
C TRP A 114 -1.05 -14.17 -2.33
N ILE A 115 -1.51 -15.15 -1.56
CA ILE A 115 -1.92 -15.02 -0.17
C ILE A 115 -0.89 -15.77 0.67
N THR A 116 0.11 -15.07 1.15
CA THR A 116 1.22 -15.60 1.94
C THR A 116 1.59 -14.62 3.05
N VAL A 117 2.57 -14.97 3.87
CA VAL A 117 3.21 -13.96 4.73
C VAL A 117 3.89 -12.92 3.82
N PRO A 118 3.65 -11.62 4.02
CA PRO A 118 4.28 -10.61 3.20
C PRO A 118 5.81 -10.63 3.38
N PRO A 119 6.57 -10.56 2.27
CA PRO A 119 8.02 -10.49 2.33
C PRO A 119 8.52 -9.19 2.95
N ASN A 120 9.80 -9.13 3.28
CA ASN A 120 10.45 -7.92 3.82
C ASN A 120 10.42 -6.75 2.81
N MET A 121 10.50 -5.52 3.32
CA MET A 121 10.43 -4.31 2.48
C MET A 121 11.52 -4.28 1.40
N SER A 122 12.72 -4.78 1.68
CA SER A 122 13.82 -4.89 0.70
C SER A 122 13.45 -5.70 -0.54
N ILE A 123 12.58 -6.69 -0.41
CA ILE A 123 12.11 -7.48 -1.55
C ILE A 123 11.21 -6.63 -2.45
N TYR A 124 10.30 -5.83 -1.88
CA TYR A 124 9.47 -4.91 -2.67
C TYR A 124 10.31 -3.85 -3.37
N GLU A 125 11.33 -3.32 -2.68
CA GLU A 125 12.26 -2.34 -3.21
C GLU A 125 13.05 -2.92 -4.41
N ALA A 126 13.63 -4.10 -4.24
CA ALA A 126 14.38 -4.78 -5.29
C ALA A 126 13.52 -5.14 -6.51
N ARG A 127 12.23 -5.44 -6.29
CA ARG A 127 11.31 -5.81 -7.38
C ARG A 127 10.83 -4.61 -8.20
N GLY A 128 10.75 -3.41 -7.63
CA GLY A 128 10.11 -2.26 -8.24
C GLY A 128 8.60 -2.46 -8.43
N ALA A 129 7.92 -1.48 -8.99
CA ALA A 129 6.46 -1.46 -9.09
C ALA A 129 5.96 -1.19 -10.50
N ARG A 130 4.83 -1.83 -10.86
CA ARG A 130 4.05 -1.51 -12.06
C ARG A 130 2.72 -0.88 -11.65
N MET A 131 2.21 0.03 -12.49
CA MET A 131 0.87 0.59 -12.31
C MET A 131 -0.19 -0.51 -12.37
N LEU A 132 -1.05 -0.58 -11.37
CA LEU A 132 -2.13 -1.58 -11.30
C LEU A 132 -3.48 -0.91 -11.51
N SER A 133 -4.38 -1.57 -12.23
CA SER A 133 -5.76 -1.14 -12.34
C SER A 133 -6.43 -1.09 -10.97
N GLN A 134 -6.98 0.06 -10.60
CA GLN A 134 -7.63 0.26 -9.29
C GLN A 134 -8.87 -0.63 -9.10
N SER A 135 -9.61 -0.91 -10.19
CA SER A 135 -10.75 -1.83 -10.17
C SER A 135 -10.28 -3.27 -9.89
N LEU A 136 -9.17 -3.66 -10.49
CA LEU A 136 -8.58 -4.97 -10.26
C LEU A 136 -8.03 -5.11 -8.84
N TRP A 137 -7.37 -4.06 -8.33
CA TRP A 137 -6.92 -4.01 -6.94
C TRP A 137 -8.07 -4.29 -5.97
N LYS A 138 -9.22 -3.60 -6.18
CA LYS A 138 -10.39 -3.75 -5.31
C LYS A 138 -11.03 -5.14 -5.35
N THR A 139 -11.01 -5.81 -6.51
CA THR A 139 -11.80 -7.03 -6.74
C THR A 139 -11.00 -8.31 -6.68
N LYS A 140 -9.76 -8.32 -7.16
CA LYS A 140 -8.95 -9.53 -7.31
C LYS A 140 -7.64 -9.49 -6.52
N CYS A 141 -7.04 -8.32 -6.36
CA CYS A 141 -5.72 -8.18 -5.77
C CYS A 141 -5.74 -7.67 -4.32
N PHE A 142 -6.92 -7.47 -3.73
CA PHE A 142 -7.03 -6.91 -2.36
C PHE A 142 -6.28 -7.75 -1.32
N GLN A 143 -6.33 -9.08 -1.42
CA GLN A 143 -5.62 -9.99 -0.51
C GLN A 143 -4.20 -10.33 -0.97
N CYS A 144 -3.82 -9.91 -2.18
CA CYS A 144 -2.51 -10.23 -2.73
C CYS A 144 -1.42 -9.44 -2.02
N VAL A 145 -0.41 -10.12 -1.50
CA VAL A 145 0.73 -9.49 -0.81
C VAL A 145 1.56 -8.57 -1.72
N TRP A 146 1.46 -8.76 -3.03
CA TRP A 146 2.17 -7.94 -4.01
C TRP A 146 1.42 -6.70 -4.46
N ALA A 147 0.17 -6.53 -4.07
CA ALA A 147 -0.61 -5.34 -4.41
C ALA A 147 -0.45 -4.26 -3.33
N ALA A 148 -0.44 -3.02 -3.74
CA ALA A 148 -0.39 -1.89 -2.83
C ALA A 148 -1.33 -0.77 -3.28
N MET A 149 -1.98 -0.13 -2.32
CA MET A 149 -2.52 1.20 -2.50
C MET A 149 -1.53 2.19 -1.88
N ALA A 150 -0.93 3.02 -2.71
CA ALA A 150 0.11 3.95 -2.28
C ALA A 150 -0.37 5.40 -2.31
N ASN A 151 0.15 6.18 -1.39
CA ASN A 151 0.06 7.63 -1.45
C ASN A 151 1.05 8.15 -2.48
N VAL A 152 0.58 8.93 -3.43
CA VAL A 152 1.39 9.58 -4.46
C VAL A 152 1.42 11.07 -4.21
N GLU A 153 2.62 11.58 -3.94
CA GLU A 153 2.91 13.00 -3.85
C GLU A 153 3.39 13.51 -5.21
N ILE A 154 2.73 14.52 -5.72
CA ILE A 154 2.99 15.10 -7.02
C ILE A 154 3.47 16.53 -6.81
N MET A 155 4.68 16.84 -7.25
CA MET A 155 5.17 18.21 -7.28
C MET A 155 4.34 19.00 -8.31
N TRP A 156 3.46 19.88 -7.83
CA TRP A 156 2.54 20.64 -8.66
C TRP A 156 3.08 22.04 -9.06
N ASP A 157 3.77 22.71 -8.15
CA ASP A 157 4.42 23.98 -8.39
C ASP A 157 5.81 23.93 -7.72
N PHE A 158 6.82 23.72 -8.54
CA PHE A 158 8.20 23.56 -8.06
C PHE A 158 8.72 24.84 -7.40
N ASP A 159 8.43 26.00 -8.00
CA ASP A 159 8.93 27.28 -7.53
C ASP A 159 8.38 27.65 -6.15
N LYS A 160 7.16 27.23 -5.88
CA LYS A 160 6.47 27.47 -4.60
C LYS A 160 6.50 26.28 -3.64
N GLY A 161 7.09 25.16 -4.04
CA GLY A 161 7.12 23.93 -3.24
C GLY A 161 5.73 23.35 -2.94
N ILE A 162 4.76 23.53 -3.86
CA ILE A 162 3.39 23.06 -3.66
C ILE A 162 3.25 21.65 -4.21
N SER A 163 2.84 20.71 -3.34
CA SER A 163 2.51 19.33 -3.71
C SER A 163 1.01 19.08 -3.69
N LYS A 164 0.57 18.17 -4.56
CA LYS A 164 -0.76 17.57 -4.55
C LYS A 164 -0.64 16.09 -4.22
N TYR A 165 -1.70 15.51 -3.69
CA TYR A 165 -1.73 14.13 -3.25
C TYR A 165 -2.87 13.37 -3.91
N ARG A 166 -2.63 12.08 -4.19
CA ARG A 166 -3.67 11.15 -4.62
C ARG A 166 -3.27 9.71 -4.27
N PHE A 167 -4.21 8.78 -4.36
CA PHE A 167 -3.92 7.37 -4.17
C PHE A 167 -3.89 6.65 -5.51
N GLU A 168 -2.86 5.83 -5.70
CA GLU A 168 -2.68 4.98 -6.87
C GLU A 168 -2.37 3.56 -6.44
N SER A 169 -2.80 2.59 -7.24
CA SER A 169 -2.53 1.18 -6.99
C SER A 169 -1.36 0.68 -7.81
N PHE A 170 -0.51 -0.14 -7.17
CA PHE A 170 0.71 -0.69 -7.74
C PHE A 170 0.78 -2.20 -7.53
N CYS A 171 1.56 -2.87 -8.38
CA CYS A 171 1.83 -4.30 -8.31
C CYS A 171 3.34 -4.54 -8.29
N TYR A 172 3.80 -5.24 -7.26
CA TYR A 172 5.18 -5.72 -7.08
C TYR A 172 5.33 -7.21 -7.45
N GLY A 173 4.24 -7.84 -7.87
CA GLY A 173 4.18 -9.26 -8.20
C GLY A 173 4.87 -9.61 -9.52
N PRO A 174 4.98 -10.92 -9.83
CA PRO A 174 5.65 -11.40 -11.04
C PRO A 174 5.15 -10.74 -12.32
N LYS A 175 6.04 -10.52 -13.29
CA LYS A 175 5.64 -9.99 -14.61
C LYS A 175 4.70 -10.94 -15.33
N SER A 176 4.85 -12.24 -15.10
CA SER A 176 4.01 -13.33 -15.64
C SER A 176 2.61 -13.43 -15.01
N CYS A 177 2.27 -12.56 -14.04
CA CYS A 177 0.97 -12.64 -13.37
C CYS A 177 -0.21 -12.51 -14.35
N ARG A 178 -0.96 -13.59 -14.52
CA ARG A 178 -2.15 -13.64 -15.41
C ARG A 178 -3.31 -12.74 -14.99
N LEU A 179 -3.35 -12.28 -13.75
CA LEU A 179 -4.35 -11.33 -13.26
C LEU A 179 -3.94 -9.88 -13.49
N TYR A 180 -2.65 -9.62 -13.80
CA TYR A 180 -2.18 -8.26 -13.94
C TYR A 180 -2.90 -7.51 -15.07
N LYS A 181 -3.35 -6.32 -14.77
CA LYS A 181 -3.86 -5.36 -15.74
C LYS A 181 -3.33 -3.98 -15.37
N MET A 182 -2.69 -3.34 -16.31
CA MET A 182 -2.18 -1.98 -16.14
C MET A 182 -3.30 -1.01 -15.77
N GLY A 183 -3.01 -0.10 -14.88
CA GLY A 183 -3.87 1.05 -14.58
C GLY A 183 -3.91 2.03 -15.76
N ARG A 184 -4.93 2.86 -15.80
CA ARG A 184 -4.94 3.97 -16.77
C ARG A 184 -3.82 4.93 -16.45
N PRO A 185 -3.03 5.36 -17.45
CA PRO A 185 -2.07 6.44 -17.29
C PRO A 185 -2.77 7.67 -16.69
N ARG A 186 -2.16 8.25 -15.68
CA ARG A 186 -2.69 9.43 -15.02
C ARG A 186 -1.71 10.58 -15.21
N ALA A 187 -2.16 11.64 -15.86
CA ALA A 187 -1.36 12.84 -16.02
C ALA A 187 -0.83 13.33 -14.66
N VAL A 188 0.41 13.77 -14.64
CA VAL A 188 0.98 14.51 -13.52
C VAL A 188 0.58 15.98 -13.71
N PRO A 189 -0.39 16.51 -12.97
CA PRO A 189 -0.80 17.91 -13.13
C PRO A 189 0.34 18.82 -12.66
N TYR A 190 0.69 19.74 -13.52
CA TYR A 190 1.69 20.76 -13.23
C TYR A 190 1.17 22.13 -13.67
N LYS A 191 1.52 23.17 -12.92
CA LYS A 191 1.17 24.53 -13.27
C LYS A 191 1.90 24.95 -14.56
N GLY A 192 1.17 25.02 -15.67
CA GLY A 192 1.68 25.45 -16.97
C GLY A 192 2.09 24.34 -17.94
N ARG A 193 2.15 23.08 -17.51
CA ARG A 193 2.40 21.94 -18.42
C ARG A 193 1.70 20.69 -17.91
N GLY A 194 0.74 20.18 -18.67
CA GLY A 194 0.21 18.83 -18.44
C GLY A 194 1.13 17.84 -19.13
N SER A 195 1.54 16.77 -18.44
CA SER A 195 2.19 15.65 -19.09
C SER A 195 1.15 14.55 -19.32
N SER A 196 1.01 14.12 -20.57
CA SER A 196 0.20 12.98 -20.98
C SER A 196 1.07 11.77 -21.26
N LEU A 197 2.08 11.53 -20.44
CA LEU A 197 3.06 10.49 -20.70
C LEU A 197 2.44 9.11 -20.58
N ASP A 198 2.80 8.27 -21.52
CA ASP A 198 2.58 6.84 -21.43
C ASP A 198 3.45 6.30 -20.29
N GLU A 199 2.83 5.71 -19.27
CA GLU A 199 3.55 5.18 -18.12
C GLU A 199 4.03 3.74 -18.31
N GLY A 200 3.76 3.13 -19.47
CA GLY A 200 4.21 1.77 -19.77
C GLY A 200 5.72 1.64 -19.68
N TRP A 201 6.46 2.57 -20.29
CA TRP A 201 7.90 2.58 -20.24
C TRP A 201 8.46 2.80 -18.82
N LEU A 202 7.75 3.53 -17.95
CA LEU A 202 8.11 3.65 -16.54
C LEU A 202 7.97 2.33 -15.79
N ASP A 203 6.93 1.55 -16.08
CA ASP A 203 6.74 0.23 -15.51
C ASP A 203 7.89 -0.70 -15.93
N ASP A 204 8.32 -0.62 -17.19
CA ASP A 204 9.46 -1.38 -17.70
C ASP A 204 10.75 -0.96 -17.00
N LEU A 205 11.04 0.34 -16.92
CA LEU A 205 12.20 0.88 -16.21
C LEU A 205 12.20 0.49 -14.71
N CYS A 206 11.09 0.66 -14.02
CA CYS A 206 10.99 0.32 -12.60
C CYS A 206 11.15 -1.18 -12.32
N THR A 207 11.02 -2.03 -13.33
CA THR A 207 11.09 -3.49 -13.19
C THR A 207 12.18 -4.12 -14.05
N GLU A 208 13.13 -3.30 -14.56
CA GLU A 208 14.22 -3.74 -15.44
C GLU A 208 15.12 -4.79 -14.77
N SER A 209 15.37 -4.62 -13.48
CA SER A 209 16.20 -5.56 -12.70
C SER A 209 15.54 -6.93 -12.46
N ARG A 210 14.23 -7.08 -12.75
CA ARG A 210 13.55 -8.35 -12.60
C ARG A 210 13.83 -9.29 -13.76
N GLY A 211 14.03 -10.57 -13.44
CA GLY A 211 13.94 -11.63 -14.43
C GLY A 211 12.53 -11.70 -15.04
N TYR A 212 12.41 -12.30 -16.22
CA TYR A 212 11.15 -12.38 -16.96
C TYR A 212 10.05 -13.16 -16.23
N ASP A 213 10.41 -14.15 -15.41
CA ASP A 213 9.51 -15.11 -14.77
C ASP A 213 9.36 -14.91 -13.26
N GLU A 214 9.83 -13.82 -12.76
CA GLU A 214 9.59 -13.51 -11.35
C GLU A 214 8.19 -12.96 -11.10
#